data_378a3f91ab9c25514983ca90443a3e33
#
_entry.id   378a3f91ab9c25514983ca90443a3e33
#
_cell.length_a   1.000
_cell.length_b   1.000
_cell.length_c   1.000
_cell.angle_alpha   90.00
_cell.angle_beta   90.00
_cell.angle_gamma   90.00
#
_symmetry.space_group_name_H-M   'P 1'
#
loop_
_entity.id
_entity.type
_entity.pdbx_description
1 polymer ?
#
loop_
_entity_poly.entity_id
_entity_poly.type
_entity_poly.pdbx_seq_one_letter_code
_entity_poly.pdbx_strand_id
1 'polypeptide(L)'
;MVGYIRFADKLSAWFGKSFGWLIILMTLGVSYEVFVRYVLNSPTPWSLDVSFIMYGTMFMMAGAYTLSRGGHVRGDFLYRLWKPRIQAAVEFVLYILFFFPGILALTLTGWKYSARSWGYGEVSVNSPAGIPIFQFKSVMVLAGVLLLIQGLAQVFRCILCMRDGRWMPAEDDVQETEDLLIKQRAEEGA
;
A
#
# COMPACT_ATOMS: atom_id res chain seq x y z
N MET A 1 14.80 13.58 -11.75
CA MET A 1 13.90 13.53 -10.58
C MET A 1 12.45 13.34 -11.01
N VAL A 2 11.83 14.26 -11.78
CA VAL A 2 10.41 14.15 -12.19
C VAL A 2 10.08 12.84 -12.92
N GLY A 3 10.94 12.39 -13.83
CA GLY A 3 10.73 11.12 -14.54
C GLY A 3 10.70 9.91 -13.62
N TYR A 4 11.57 9.88 -12.60
CA TYR A 4 11.57 8.81 -11.59
C TYR A 4 10.29 8.82 -10.75
N ILE A 5 9.84 10.00 -10.31
CA ILE A 5 8.60 10.15 -9.54
C ILE A 5 7.42 9.56 -10.32
N ARG A 6 7.25 9.95 -11.59
CA ARG A 6 6.19 9.43 -12.45
C ARG A 6 6.28 7.90 -12.69
N PHE A 7 7.48 7.39 -12.82
CA PHE A 7 7.69 5.94 -12.94
C PHE A 7 7.28 5.20 -11.67
N ALA A 8 7.73 5.66 -10.50
CA ALA A 8 7.40 5.06 -9.21
C ALA A 8 5.88 5.11 -8.94
N ASP A 9 5.23 6.25 -9.23
CA ASP A 9 3.79 6.42 -9.09
C ASP A 9 3.00 5.45 -9.98
N LYS A 10 3.37 5.34 -11.26
CA LYS A 10 2.72 4.39 -12.19
C LYS A 10 2.92 2.94 -11.76
N LEU A 11 4.13 2.59 -11.31
CA LEU A 11 4.43 1.25 -10.81
C LEU A 11 3.58 0.91 -9.58
N SER A 12 3.54 1.81 -8.60
CA SER A 12 2.74 1.66 -7.39
C SER A 12 1.24 1.59 -7.68
N ALA A 13 0.75 2.42 -8.62
CA ALA A 13 -0.63 2.40 -9.07
C ALA A 13 -1.00 1.09 -9.77
N TRP A 14 -0.11 0.57 -10.62
CA TRP A 14 -0.33 -0.70 -11.30
C TRP A 14 -0.45 -1.86 -10.30
N PHE A 15 0.48 -1.96 -9.36
CA PHE A 15 0.39 -2.98 -8.31
C PHE A 15 -0.84 -2.80 -7.43
N GLY A 16 -1.08 -1.60 -6.89
CA GLY A 16 -2.22 -1.34 -6.01
C GLY A 16 -3.56 -1.65 -6.66
N LYS A 17 -3.77 -1.19 -7.89
CA LYS A 17 -5.02 -1.44 -8.64
C LYS A 17 -5.18 -2.91 -9.03
N SER A 18 -4.13 -3.57 -9.51
CA SER A 18 -4.19 -4.99 -9.89
C SER A 18 -4.51 -5.89 -8.70
N PHE A 19 -3.83 -5.68 -7.58
CA PHE A 19 -4.08 -6.47 -6.38
C PHE A 19 -5.34 -6.06 -5.61
N GLY A 20 -5.88 -4.86 -5.85
CA GLY A 20 -7.17 -4.43 -5.33
C GLY A 20 -8.33 -5.34 -5.77
N TRP A 21 -8.26 -5.96 -6.95
CA TRP A 21 -9.25 -6.93 -7.43
C TRP A 21 -9.36 -8.20 -6.57
N LEU A 22 -8.35 -8.49 -5.74
CA LEU A 22 -8.41 -9.60 -4.81
C LEU A 22 -9.57 -9.48 -3.81
N ILE A 23 -10.07 -8.26 -3.54
CA ILE A 23 -11.23 -8.07 -2.66
C ILE A 23 -12.48 -8.75 -3.24
N ILE A 24 -12.69 -8.66 -4.54
CA ILE A 24 -13.84 -9.29 -5.20
C ILE A 24 -13.70 -10.82 -5.15
N LEU A 25 -12.51 -11.34 -5.49
CA LEU A 25 -12.25 -12.78 -5.43
C LEU A 25 -12.40 -13.31 -4.00
N MET A 26 -11.89 -12.56 -2.99
CA MET A 26 -12.03 -12.92 -1.59
C MET A 26 -13.51 -12.92 -1.16
N THR A 27 -14.28 -11.91 -1.56
CA THR A 27 -15.71 -11.82 -1.24
C THR A 27 -16.47 -13.01 -1.82
N LEU A 28 -16.22 -13.37 -3.09
CA LEU A 28 -16.83 -14.53 -3.72
C LEU A 28 -16.41 -15.83 -3.03
N GLY A 29 -15.13 -15.98 -2.68
CA GLY A 29 -14.61 -17.16 -1.97
C GLY A 29 -15.23 -17.33 -0.58
N VAL A 30 -15.34 -16.26 0.19
CA VAL A 30 -15.98 -16.28 1.51
C VAL A 30 -17.48 -16.54 1.40
N SER A 31 -18.16 -15.93 0.42
CA SER A 31 -19.59 -16.19 0.18
C SER A 31 -19.84 -17.65 -0.20
N TYR A 32 -18.99 -18.24 -1.04
CA TYR A 32 -19.03 -19.66 -1.37
C TYR A 32 -18.84 -20.52 -0.12
N GLU A 33 -17.83 -20.24 0.72
CA GLU A 33 -17.60 -20.99 1.96
C GLU A 33 -18.81 -20.93 2.90
N VAL A 34 -19.41 -19.74 3.08
CA VAL A 34 -20.62 -19.59 3.90
C VAL A 34 -21.76 -20.45 3.38
N PHE A 35 -21.99 -20.46 2.06
CA PHE A 35 -23.02 -21.29 1.44
C PHE A 35 -22.74 -22.79 1.67
N VAL A 36 -21.55 -23.26 1.36
CA VAL A 36 -21.17 -24.67 1.51
C VAL A 36 -21.24 -25.12 2.96
N ARG A 37 -20.80 -24.29 3.88
CA ARG A 37 -20.80 -24.55 5.33
C ARG A 37 -22.21 -24.69 5.91
N TYR A 38 -23.09 -23.73 5.59
CA TYR A 38 -24.40 -23.64 6.25
C TYR A 38 -25.52 -24.33 5.46
N VAL A 39 -25.46 -24.38 4.15
CA VAL A 39 -26.48 -25.03 3.32
C VAL A 39 -26.15 -26.50 3.07
N LEU A 40 -24.89 -26.80 2.74
CA LEU A 40 -24.47 -28.15 2.43
C LEU A 40 -23.88 -28.92 3.63
N ASN A 41 -23.70 -28.24 4.78
CA ASN A 41 -23.05 -28.81 5.98
C ASN A 41 -21.69 -29.46 5.70
N SER A 42 -20.93 -28.92 4.75
CA SER A 42 -19.63 -29.44 4.28
C SER A 42 -18.58 -28.33 4.25
N PRO A 43 -18.11 -27.85 5.44
CA PRO A 43 -17.15 -26.75 5.51
C PRO A 43 -15.84 -27.09 4.79
N THR A 44 -15.30 -26.12 4.05
CA THR A 44 -14.03 -26.31 3.32
C THR A 44 -12.84 -26.05 4.23
N PRO A 45 -11.82 -26.91 4.26
CA PRO A 45 -10.66 -26.74 5.14
C PRO A 45 -9.68 -25.65 4.67
N TRP A 46 -9.76 -25.21 3.42
CA TRP A 46 -8.81 -24.29 2.77
C TRP A 46 -9.24 -22.81 2.79
N SER A 47 -10.53 -22.54 2.96
CA SER A 47 -11.12 -21.21 2.75
C SER A 47 -10.51 -20.13 3.65
N LEU A 48 -10.24 -20.47 4.91
CA LEU A 48 -9.66 -19.55 5.89
C LEU A 48 -8.26 -19.09 5.44
N ASP A 49 -7.39 -20.01 5.09
CA ASP A 49 -6.01 -19.72 4.69
C ASP A 49 -5.96 -18.90 3.40
N VAL A 50 -6.76 -19.28 2.41
CA VAL A 50 -6.84 -18.55 1.13
C VAL A 50 -7.33 -17.13 1.37
N SER A 51 -8.33 -16.93 2.24
CA SER A 51 -8.82 -15.60 2.58
C SER A 51 -7.74 -14.74 3.26
N PHE A 52 -6.98 -15.30 4.18
CA PHE A 52 -5.86 -14.58 4.81
C PHE A 52 -4.74 -14.23 3.83
N ILE A 53 -4.40 -15.15 2.92
CA ILE A 53 -3.39 -14.91 1.89
C ILE A 53 -3.86 -13.78 0.95
N MET A 54 -5.10 -13.82 0.48
CA MET A 54 -5.65 -12.81 -0.42
C MET A 54 -5.74 -11.45 0.26
N TYR A 55 -6.27 -11.39 1.48
CA TYR A 55 -6.37 -10.15 2.26
C TYR A 55 -5.00 -9.55 2.55
N GLY A 56 -4.07 -10.37 3.07
CA GLY A 56 -2.71 -9.91 3.37
C GLY A 56 -1.94 -9.45 2.13
N THR A 57 -2.10 -10.15 1.01
CA THR A 57 -1.49 -9.76 -0.27
C THR A 57 -2.03 -8.42 -0.75
N MET A 58 -3.36 -8.25 -0.77
CA MET A 58 -4.01 -7.00 -1.15
C MET A 58 -3.53 -5.84 -0.27
N PHE A 59 -3.54 -6.02 1.05
CA PHE A 59 -3.14 -5.00 2.01
C PHE A 59 -1.67 -4.59 1.82
N MET A 60 -0.77 -5.56 1.68
CA MET A 60 0.66 -5.29 1.48
C MET A 60 0.93 -4.56 0.17
N MET A 61 0.29 -4.96 -0.92
CA MET A 61 0.48 -4.34 -2.24
C MET A 61 -0.15 -2.94 -2.35
N ALA A 62 -1.20 -2.65 -1.58
CA ALA A 62 -1.80 -1.33 -1.51
C ALA A 62 -0.90 -0.29 -0.83
N GLY A 63 0.05 -0.69 0.03
CA GLY A 63 0.88 0.23 0.82
C GLY A 63 1.66 1.25 0.00
N ALA A 64 2.35 0.82 -1.05
CA ALA A 64 3.09 1.71 -1.95
C ALA A 64 2.17 2.64 -2.75
N TYR A 65 1.02 2.13 -3.17
CA TYR A 65 -0.01 2.92 -3.86
C TYR A 65 -0.57 4.02 -2.94
N THR A 66 -0.95 3.67 -1.73
CA THR A 66 -1.42 4.64 -0.71
C THR A 66 -0.37 5.71 -0.43
N LEU A 67 0.93 5.31 -0.37
CA LEU A 67 2.02 6.26 -0.22
C LEU A 67 2.14 7.19 -1.43
N SER A 68 1.95 6.70 -2.65
CA SER A 68 2.02 7.51 -3.87
C SER A 68 0.94 8.59 -3.94
N ARG A 69 -0.24 8.31 -3.37
CA ARG A 69 -1.41 9.20 -3.35
C ARG A 69 -1.49 10.10 -2.12
N GLY A 70 -0.50 10.01 -1.22
CA GLY A 70 -0.53 10.80 0.02
C GLY A 70 -1.63 10.37 1.00
N GLY A 71 -2.21 9.17 0.80
CA GLY A 71 -3.32 8.63 1.60
C GLY A 71 -2.95 8.20 3.02
N HIS A 72 -1.74 8.47 3.46
CA HIS A 72 -1.36 8.27 4.86
C HIS A 72 -1.89 9.41 5.70
N VAL A 73 -2.52 9.07 6.81
CA VAL A 73 -3.02 10.04 7.78
C VAL A 73 -1.86 10.91 8.25
N ARG A 74 -1.92 12.20 7.94
CA ARG A 74 -0.99 13.21 8.43
C ARG A 74 -1.63 13.91 9.62
N GLY A 75 -0.81 14.43 10.53
CA GLY A 75 -1.31 15.31 11.60
C GLY A 75 -1.66 16.69 11.04
N ASP A 76 -2.64 16.78 10.16
CA ASP A 76 -2.97 17.95 9.33
C ASP A 76 -3.20 19.23 10.12
N PHE A 77 -3.68 19.09 11.31
CA PHE A 77 -4.01 20.20 12.21
C PHE A 77 -2.79 21.12 12.51
N LEU A 78 -1.58 20.58 12.76
CA LEU A 78 -0.35 21.36 12.92
C LEU A 78 0.37 21.59 11.57
N TYR A 79 0.30 20.61 10.71
CA TYR A 79 1.03 20.60 9.45
C TYR A 79 0.54 21.69 8.49
N ARG A 80 -0.77 21.95 8.41
CA ARG A 80 -1.35 23.01 7.56
C ARG A 80 -0.92 24.43 7.94
N LEU A 81 -0.45 24.65 9.18
CA LEU A 81 0.03 25.94 9.63
C LEU A 81 1.44 26.30 9.12
N TRP A 82 2.17 25.31 8.63
CA TRP A 82 3.56 25.50 8.21
C TRP A 82 3.66 25.86 6.73
N LYS A 83 4.70 26.65 6.40
CA LYS A 83 5.03 26.96 5.00
C LYS A 83 5.45 25.66 4.29
N PRO A 84 5.13 25.49 2.98
CA PRO A 84 5.44 24.26 2.23
C PRO A 84 6.90 23.80 2.32
N ARG A 85 7.84 24.74 2.37
CA ARG A 85 9.27 24.42 2.53
C ARG A 85 9.60 23.75 3.87
N ILE A 86 8.95 24.20 4.94
CA ILE A 86 9.15 23.63 6.28
C ILE A 86 8.51 22.25 6.34
N GLN A 87 7.30 22.11 5.80
CA GLN A 87 6.63 20.80 5.65
C GLN A 87 7.55 19.80 4.95
N ALA A 88 8.09 20.18 3.80
CA ALA A 88 8.98 19.34 3.02
C ALA A 88 10.29 18.98 3.73
N ALA A 89 10.87 19.92 4.50
CA ALA A 89 12.07 19.65 5.28
C ALA A 89 11.81 18.65 6.43
N VAL A 90 10.70 18.80 7.13
CA VAL A 90 10.29 17.85 8.19
C VAL A 90 10.01 16.47 7.61
N GLU A 91 9.23 16.38 6.53
CA GLU A 91 8.98 15.09 5.85
C GLU A 91 10.27 14.45 5.37
N PHE A 92 11.18 15.21 4.77
CA PHE A 92 12.48 14.70 4.33
C PHE A 92 13.26 14.05 5.48
N VAL A 93 13.33 14.72 6.63
CA VAL A 93 14.02 14.19 7.82
C VAL A 93 13.34 12.92 8.32
N LEU A 94 12.00 12.90 8.38
CA LEU A 94 11.24 11.72 8.81
C LEU A 94 11.41 10.54 7.86
N TYR A 95 11.45 10.77 6.55
CA TYR A 95 11.74 9.72 5.58
C TYR A 95 13.12 9.11 5.80
N ILE A 96 14.15 9.94 5.99
CA ILE A 96 15.53 9.45 6.15
C ILE A 96 15.74 8.75 7.49
N LEU A 97 15.21 9.29 8.60
CA LEU A 97 15.50 8.79 9.94
C LEU A 97 14.59 7.61 10.36
N PHE A 98 13.35 7.58 9.89
CA PHE A 98 12.38 6.59 10.36
C PHE A 98 11.89 5.67 9.24
N PHE A 99 11.46 6.25 8.12
CA PHE A 99 10.87 5.44 7.05
C PHE A 99 11.88 4.48 6.42
N PHE A 100 13.01 4.98 5.92
CA PHE A 100 13.99 4.12 5.26
C PHE A 100 14.61 3.07 6.19
N PRO A 101 15.06 3.38 7.40
CA PRO A 101 15.56 2.36 8.31
C PRO A 101 14.50 1.31 8.64
N GLY A 102 13.25 1.73 8.87
CA GLY A 102 12.14 0.82 9.17
C GLY A 102 11.83 -0.11 7.99
N ILE A 103 11.65 0.44 6.78
CA ILE A 103 11.35 -0.36 5.59
C ILE A 103 12.53 -1.24 5.15
N LEU A 104 13.77 -0.76 5.30
CA LEU A 104 14.96 -1.59 5.04
C LEU A 104 15.04 -2.76 6.01
N ALA A 105 14.83 -2.51 7.31
CA ALA A 105 14.80 -3.58 8.31
C ALA A 105 13.70 -4.60 8.01
N LEU A 106 12.48 -4.12 7.66
CA LEU A 106 11.36 -4.99 7.26
C LEU A 106 11.70 -5.81 6.02
N THR A 107 12.27 -5.20 4.99
CA THR A 107 12.60 -5.87 3.72
C THR A 107 13.69 -6.91 3.91
N LEU A 108 14.77 -6.57 4.62
CA LEU A 108 15.90 -7.49 4.88
C LEU A 108 15.50 -8.66 5.78
N THR A 109 14.71 -8.39 6.83
CA THR A 109 14.19 -9.44 7.71
C THR A 109 13.17 -10.30 6.98
N GLY A 110 12.28 -9.67 6.20
CA GLY A 110 11.30 -10.33 5.35
C GLY A 110 11.96 -11.25 4.33
N TRP A 111 13.08 -10.81 3.71
CA TRP A 111 13.85 -11.65 2.80
C TRP A 111 14.37 -12.91 3.49
N LYS A 112 15.02 -12.78 4.65
CA LYS A 112 15.54 -13.93 5.42
C LYS A 112 14.40 -14.88 5.83
N TYR A 113 13.27 -14.32 6.22
CA TYR A 113 12.08 -15.07 6.63
C TYR A 113 11.46 -15.83 5.44
N SER A 114 11.28 -15.16 4.31
CA SER A 114 10.79 -15.76 3.06
C SER A 114 11.72 -16.84 2.55
N ALA A 115 13.04 -16.56 2.44
CA ALA A 115 14.02 -17.53 1.96
C ALA A 115 14.05 -18.80 2.82
N ARG A 116 13.94 -18.66 4.13
CA ARG A 116 13.87 -19.82 5.04
C ARG A 116 12.60 -20.63 4.80
N SER A 117 11.44 -19.97 4.66
CA SER A 117 10.15 -20.59 4.38
C SER A 117 10.16 -21.38 3.05
N TRP A 118 10.82 -20.86 2.03
CA TRP A 118 11.04 -21.56 0.77
C TRP A 118 11.89 -22.82 0.94
N GLY A 119 12.93 -22.75 1.78
CA GLY A 119 13.80 -23.88 2.06
C GLY A 119 13.10 -25.07 2.71
N TYR A 120 12.05 -24.82 3.48
CA TYR A 120 11.26 -25.86 4.18
C TYR A 120 9.99 -26.25 3.44
N GLY A 121 9.59 -25.55 2.37
CA GLY A 121 8.31 -25.75 1.72
C GLY A 121 7.14 -25.52 2.69
N GLU A 122 7.19 -24.44 3.47
CA GLU A 122 6.30 -24.19 4.60
C GLU A 122 4.82 -24.12 4.19
N VAL A 123 3.99 -24.85 4.90
CA VAL A 123 2.53 -24.88 4.75
C VAL A 123 1.84 -24.24 5.94
N SER A 124 0.57 -23.86 5.77
CA SER A 124 -0.22 -23.27 6.83
C SER A 124 -0.43 -24.27 7.98
N VAL A 125 -0.31 -23.76 9.21
CA VAL A 125 -0.67 -24.50 10.43
C VAL A 125 -2.10 -24.23 10.88
N ASN A 126 -2.78 -23.27 10.23
CA ASN A 126 -4.12 -22.85 10.64
C ASN A 126 -5.22 -23.78 10.13
N SER A 127 -4.95 -24.57 9.10
CA SER A 127 -5.91 -25.50 8.54
C SER A 127 -5.25 -26.83 8.13
N PRO A 128 -6.01 -27.93 8.14
CA PRO A 128 -5.52 -29.25 7.71
C PRO A 128 -5.30 -29.33 6.19
N ALA A 129 -5.65 -28.31 5.41
CA ALA A 129 -5.52 -28.31 3.94
C ALA A 129 -4.07 -28.25 3.45
N GLY A 130 -3.10 -27.89 4.31
CA GLY A 130 -1.69 -27.82 3.93
C GLY A 130 -1.39 -26.76 2.86
N ILE A 131 -2.10 -25.64 2.87
CA ILE A 131 -1.91 -24.54 1.89
C ILE A 131 -0.50 -23.96 2.00
N PRO A 132 0.27 -23.87 0.88
CA PRO A 132 1.61 -23.30 0.89
C PRO A 132 1.60 -21.82 1.24
N ILE A 133 2.34 -21.42 2.30
CA ILE A 133 2.43 -20.02 2.74
C ILE A 133 3.77 -19.34 2.37
N PHE A 134 4.75 -20.10 1.91
CA PHE A 134 6.05 -19.57 1.52
C PHE A 134 5.95 -18.53 0.38
N GLN A 135 5.01 -18.71 -0.55
CA GLN A 135 4.74 -17.77 -1.62
C GLN A 135 4.21 -16.43 -1.06
N PHE A 136 3.26 -16.49 -0.11
CA PHE A 136 2.72 -15.31 0.55
C PHE A 136 3.79 -14.52 1.32
N LYS A 137 4.76 -15.21 1.94
CA LYS A 137 5.88 -14.54 2.61
C LYS A 137 6.77 -13.73 1.65
N SER A 138 6.85 -14.14 0.37
CA SER A 138 7.57 -13.38 -0.65
C SER A 138 6.87 -12.06 -1.01
N VAL A 139 5.56 -11.98 -0.81
CA VAL A 139 4.79 -10.74 -1.00
C VAL A 139 5.27 -9.63 -0.07
N MET A 140 5.64 -9.97 1.18
CA MET A 140 6.19 -9.00 2.14
C MET A 140 7.47 -8.34 1.62
N VAL A 141 8.36 -9.13 0.99
CA VAL A 141 9.59 -8.61 0.40
C VAL A 141 9.29 -7.69 -0.78
N LEU A 142 8.38 -8.13 -1.66
CA LEU A 142 7.98 -7.33 -2.82
C LEU A 142 7.34 -6.00 -2.39
N ALA A 143 6.46 -6.03 -1.39
CA ALA A 143 5.86 -4.82 -0.81
C ALA A 143 6.91 -3.88 -0.22
N GLY A 144 7.90 -4.42 0.50
CA GLY A 144 9.03 -3.64 1.02
C GLY A 144 9.83 -2.95 -0.07
N VAL A 145 10.14 -3.67 -1.16
CA VAL A 145 10.84 -3.10 -2.33
C VAL A 145 10.01 -1.99 -2.98
N LEU A 146 8.72 -2.20 -3.19
CA LEU A 146 7.83 -1.18 -3.76
C LEU A 146 7.75 0.06 -2.87
N LEU A 147 7.69 -0.13 -1.54
CA LEU A 147 7.72 0.98 -0.58
C LEU A 147 9.05 1.74 -0.61
N LEU A 148 10.20 1.06 -0.77
CA LEU A 148 11.50 1.72 -0.94
C LEU A 148 11.54 2.57 -2.20
N ILE A 149 11.07 2.03 -3.34
CA ILE A 149 10.99 2.76 -4.61
C ILE A 149 10.09 4.00 -4.45
N GLN A 150 8.93 3.83 -3.86
CA GLN A 150 7.98 4.93 -3.65
C GLN A 150 8.47 5.94 -2.61
N GLY A 151 9.11 5.48 -1.54
CA GLY A 151 9.72 6.35 -0.54
C GLY A 151 10.79 7.26 -1.12
N LEU A 152 11.62 6.73 -2.04
CA LEU A 152 12.61 7.53 -2.76
C LEU A 152 11.94 8.60 -3.65
N ALA A 153 10.81 8.27 -4.28
CA ALA A 153 10.02 9.26 -5.02
C ALA A 153 9.49 10.37 -4.11
N GLN A 154 9.06 10.06 -2.89
CA GLN A 154 8.62 11.06 -1.91
C GLN A 154 9.78 11.95 -1.46
N VAL A 155 10.96 11.39 -1.24
CA VAL A 155 12.18 12.19 -0.94
C VAL A 155 12.47 13.18 -2.09
N PHE A 156 12.36 12.75 -3.34
CA PHE A 156 12.53 13.67 -4.48
C PHE A 156 11.44 14.74 -4.52
N ARG A 157 10.20 14.44 -4.16
CA ARG A 157 9.14 15.44 -4.02
C ARG A 157 9.46 16.47 -2.93
N CYS A 158 9.95 16.02 -1.77
CA CYS A 158 10.40 16.91 -0.70
C CYS A 158 11.51 17.86 -1.17
N ILE A 159 12.53 17.33 -1.87
CA ILE A 159 13.65 18.16 -2.40
C ILE A 159 13.14 19.19 -3.40
N LEU A 160 12.24 18.82 -4.31
CA LEU A 160 11.66 19.76 -5.28
C LEU A 160 10.81 20.81 -4.57
N CYS A 161 10.00 20.44 -3.57
CA CYS A 161 9.20 21.37 -2.80
C CYS A 161 10.07 22.36 -2.00
N MET A 162 11.17 21.90 -1.39
CA MET A 162 12.12 22.79 -0.71
C MET A 162 12.74 23.80 -1.66
N ARG A 163 13.05 23.38 -2.90
CA ARG A 163 13.63 24.26 -3.93
C ARG A 163 12.60 25.26 -4.48
N ASP A 164 11.45 24.76 -4.92
CA ASP A 164 10.47 25.54 -5.70
C ASP A 164 9.41 26.19 -4.80
N GLY A 165 9.31 25.79 -3.52
CA GLY A 165 8.37 26.34 -2.54
C GLY A 165 6.91 25.91 -2.74
N ARG A 166 6.66 24.94 -3.60
CA ARG A 166 5.32 24.38 -3.91
C ARG A 166 5.40 22.87 -4.00
N TRP A 167 4.38 22.18 -3.49
CA TRP A 167 4.25 20.76 -3.67
C TRP A 167 3.91 20.43 -5.13
N MET A 168 4.50 19.33 -5.60
CA MET A 168 4.14 18.75 -6.88
C MET A 168 2.72 18.16 -6.75
N PRO A 169 1.77 18.50 -7.67
CA PRO A 169 0.44 17.89 -7.62
C PRO A 169 0.57 16.37 -7.71
N ALA A 170 -0.07 15.67 -6.78
CA ALA A 170 -0.27 14.22 -6.92
C ALA A 170 -1.33 13.98 -8.01
N GLU A 171 -1.21 12.87 -8.73
CA GLU A 171 -2.31 12.43 -9.58
C GLU A 171 -3.44 11.95 -8.66
N ASP A 172 -4.50 12.72 -8.54
CA ASP A 172 -5.65 12.38 -7.70
C ASP A 172 -6.50 11.32 -8.41
N ASP A 173 -6.56 10.13 -7.84
CA ASP A 173 -7.51 9.09 -8.29
C ASP A 173 -8.91 9.31 -7.70
N VAL A 174 -8.98 10.04 -6.60
CA VAL A 174 -10.22 10.42 -5.91
C VAL A 174 -10.13 11.91 -5.61
N GLN A 175 -10.91 12.71 -6.30
CA GLN A 175 -11.13 14.10 -5.89
C GLN A 175 -11.93 14.05 -4.59
N GLU A 176 -11.42 14.68 -3.54
CA GLU A 176 -12.20 14.81 -2.31
C GLU A 176 -13.52 15.49 -2.64
N THR A 177 -14.61 14.97 -2.09
CA THR A 177 -15.97 15.52 -2.36
C THR A 177 -16.03 17.00 -2.03
N GLU A 178 -15.22 17.46 -1.08
CA GLU A 178 -15.07 18.86 -0.69
C GLU A 178 -14.50 19.71 -1.83
N ASP A 179 -13.47 19.25 -2.53
CA ASP A 179 -12.88 19.93 -3.69
C ASP A 179 -13.85 20.02 -4.86
N LEU A 180 -14.67 18.97 -5.07
CA LEU A 180 -15.72 18.97 -6.08
C LEU A 180 -16.80 20.00 -5.75
N LEU A 181 -17.23 20.08 -4.48
CA LEU A 181 -18.23 21.05 -4.03
C LEU A 181 -17.72 22.49 -4.11
N ILE A 182 -16.44 22.72 -3.79
CA ILE A 182 -15.82 24.05 -3.92
C ILE A 182 -15.77 24.47 -5.39
N LYS A 183 -15.40 23.58 -6.31
CA LYS A 183 -15.39 23.84 -7.75
C LYS A 183 -16.79 24.12 -8.27
N GLN A 184 -17.80 23.32 -7.89
CA GLN A 184 -19.18 23.54 -8.30
C GLN A 184 -19.72 24.89 -7.82
N ARG A 185 -19.46 25.27 -6.56
CA ARG A 185 -19.85 26.59 -6.04
C ARG A 185 -19.14 27.76 -6.74
N ALA A 186 -17.88 27.57 -7.14
CA ALA A 186 -17.15 28.60 -7.90
C ALA A 186 -17.71 28.77 -9.33
N GLU A 187 -18.19 27.69 -9.94
CA GLU A 187 -18.84 27.70 -11.26
C GLU A 187 -20.28 28.26 -11.20
N GLU A 188 -21.03 27.99 -10.14
CA GLU A 188 -22.39 28.52 -9.92
C GLU A 188 -22.41 30.00 -9.50
N GLY A 189 -21.31 30.53 -8.98
CA GLY A 189 -21.18 31.94 -8.54
C GLY A 189 -20.56 32.89 -9.57
N ALA A 190 -20.22 32.40 -10.76
CA ALA A 190 -19.68 33.18 -11.88
C ALA A 190 -20.72 33.34 -13.02
#